data_03059003bc69cd4fb3d7f2406c39a293
#
_entry.id   03059003bc69cd4fb3d7f2406c39a293
#
_cell.length_a   1.000
_cell.length_b   1.000
_cell.length_c   1.000
_cell.angle_alpha   90.00
_cell.angle_beta   90.00
_cell.angle_gamma   90.00
#
_symmetry.space_group_name_H-M   'P 1'
#
loop_
_entity.id
_entity.type
_entity.pdbx_description
1 polymer ?
#
loop_
_entity_poly.entity_id
_entity_poly.type
_entity_poly.pdbx_seq_one_letter_code
_entity_poly.pdbx_strand_id
1 'polypeptide(L)'
;QHTRMKVFDKMKWQKQDKLSKFRAFPKLKKFSKSMDVGGRGINDSVNEGINDPGILKAVFLAGGPGSGKTYVAKGLFGIPEKINVSQTGMKMINQDKELKFLLKKFGFGTDLDKMPDEVFDDLTGPGGSGLRKFAKELNKQRLKLYVKGRLGVIVDGTGHNFNKIASQKAELEDLGYDTFMVFVNTSLDVAQKRNQERDRVLPKNIVSDSWKDVQANLGKFQSLFR
;
A
#
# COMPACT_ATOMS: atom_id res chain seq x y z
N GLN A 1 23.10 4.68 25.32
CA GLN A 1 21.87 5.15 25.98
C GLN A 1 21.48 6.59 25.57
N HIS A 2 22.43 7.52 25.44
CA HIS A 2 22.15 8.95 25.13
C HIS A 2 21.62 9.20 23.70
N THR A 3 22.04 8.41 22.71
CA THR A 3 21.61 8.53 21.31
C THR A 3 20.16 8.04 21.12
N ARG A 4 19.78 7.01 21.89
CA ARG A 4 18.44 6.39 21.85
C ARG A 4 17.35 7.35 22.38
N MET A 5 17.62 8.08 23.48
CA MET A 5 16.71 9.09 24.00
C MET A 5 16.45 10.24 23.03
N LYS A 6 17.49 10.75 22.34
CA LYS A 6 17.34 11.87 21.39
C LYS A 6 16.47 11.56 20.18
N VAL A 7 16.50 10.33 19.67
CA VAL A 7 15.66 9.91 18.54
C VAL A 7 14.21 9.73 18.99
N PHE A 8 13.99 9.12 20.16
CA PHE A 8 12.66 8.91 20.72
C PHE A 8 11.97 10.23 21.10
N ASP A 9 12.70 11.17 21.71
CA ASP A 9 12.18 12.48 22.08
C ASP A 9 11.85 13.32 20.84
N LYS A 10 12.70 13.27 19.81
CA LYS A 10 12.45 13.95 18.54
C LYS A 10 11.22 13.41 17.81
N MET A 11 11.01 12.09 17.87
CA MET A 11 9.83 11.44 17.28
C MET A 11 8.55 11.73 18.10
N LYS A 12 8.63 11.75 19.42
CA LYS A 12 7.52 12.11 20.32
C LYS A 12 7.10 13.56 20.12
N TRP A 13 8.08 14.46 20.04
CA TRP A 13 7.85 15.90 19.85
C TRP A 13 7.22 16.19 18.48
N GLN A 14 7.74 15.61 17.42
CA GLN A 14 7.18 15.74 16.08
C GLN A 14 5.78 15.10 15.94
N LYS A 15 5.48 14.08 16.74
CA LYS A 15 4.15 13.45 16.77
C LYS A 15 3.10 14.34 17.44
N GLN A 16 3.45 15.02 18.53
CA GLN A 16 2.56 15.97 19.20
C GLN A 16 2.33 17.23 18.38
N ASP A 17 3.38 17.81 17.78
CA ASP A 17 3.28 19.02 16.95
C ASP A 17 2.48 18.79 15.65
N LYS A 18 2.58 17.58 15.06
CA LYS A 18 1.78 17.22 13.87
C LYS A 18 0.33 16.89 14.17
N LEU A 19 0.03 16.27 15.32
CA LEU A 19 -1.35 16.04 15.73
C LEU A 19 -2.07 17.35 16.05
N SER A 20 -1.37 18.34 16.60
CA SER A 20 -1.91 19.69 16.82
C SER A 20 -2.15 20.43 15.51
N LYS A 21 -1.25 20.30 14.51
CA LYS A 21 -1.43 20.88 13.17
C LYS A 21 -2.54 20.20 12.36
N PHE A 22 -2.77 18.90 12.54
CA PHE A 22 -3.91 18.20 11.93
C PHE A 22 -5.27 18.60 12.53
N ARG A 23 -5.29 19.00 13.82
CA ARG A 23 -6.49 19.57 14.45
C ARG A 23 -6.82 20.99 13.99
N ALA A 24 -5.87 21.69 13.35
CA ALA A 24 -5.99 23.07 12.92
C ALA A 24 -6.48 23.26 11.47
N PHE A 25 -7.11 22.27 10.84
CA PHE A 25 -7.78 22.45 9.55
C PHE A 25 -9.32 22.59 9.69
N PRO A 26 -9.83 23.74 10.20
CA PRO A 26 -11.27 23.99 10.21
C PRO A 26 -11.82 24.31 8.78
N LYS A 27 -10.94 24.50 7.78
CA LYS A 27 -11.36 24.91 6.42
C LYS A 27 -11.91 23.81 5.54
N LEU A 28 -11.79 22.53 5.91
CA LEU A 28 -12.39 21.45 5.13
C LEU A 28 -13.93 21.36 5.24
N LYS A 29 -14.52 21.98 6.27
CA LYS A 29 -15.99 22.09 6.38
C LYS A 29 -16.63 23.11 5.42
N LYS A 30 -15.84 24.05 4.87
CA LYS A 30 -16.37 25.03 3.90
C LYS A 30 -16.32 24.55 2.45
N PHE A 31 -15.58 23.49 2.13
CA PHE A 31 -15.48 22.96 0.76
C PHE A 31 -16.72 22.15 0.33
N SER A 32 -17.46 21.60 1.29
CA SER A 32 -18.67 20.83 0.99
C SER A 32 -19.91 21.68 0.70
N LYS A 33 -19.87 22.99 1.01
CA LYS A 33 -21.01 23.91 0.82
C LYS A 33 -20.95 24.78 -0.44
N SER A 34 -19.85 24.74 -1.21
CA SER A 34 -19.68 25.58 -2.41
C SER A 34 -19.76 24.84 -3.73
N MET A 35 -20.21 23.59 -3.74
CA MET A 35 -20.51 22.84 -4.96
C MET A 35 -22.02 22.66 -5.19
N ASP A 36 -22.81 23.68 -4.88
CA ASP A 36 -24.07 23.90 -5.57
C ASP A 36 -23.77 24.67 -6.87
N VAL A 37 -23.19 23.94 -7.81
CA VAL A 37 -23.13 24.44 -9.20
C VAL A 37 -24.48 24.20 -9.81
N GLY A 38 -25.23 25.28 -9.98
CA GLY A 38 -26.52 25.32 -10.59
C GLY A 38 -26.61 24.51 -11.87
N GLY A 39 -27.70 23.80 -12.01
CA GLY A 39 -27.98 22.86 -13.06
C GLY A 39 -27.76 23.43 -14.46
N ARG A 40 -26.86 22.79 -15.19
CA ARG A 40 -27.02 22.53 -16.60
C ARG A 40 -27.09 21.04 -16.73
N GLY A 41 -28.23 20.52 -17.12
CA GLY A 41 -28.44 19.12 -17.40
C GLY A 41 -27.46 18.67 -18.48
N ILE A 42 -26.38 18.06 -18.05
CA ILE A 42 -25.62 17.15 -18.86
C ILE A 42 -26.33 15.81 -18.69
N ASN A 43 -27.35 15.61 -19.55
CA ASN A 43 -27.88 14.28 -19.84
C ASN A 43 -26.86 13.50 -20.69
N ASP A 44 -25.62 13.47 -20.29
CA ASP A 44 -24.74 12.34 -20.58
C ASP A 44 -25.02 11.35 -19.47
N SER A 45 -25.86 10.38 -19.75
CA SER A 45 -25.83 9.11 -19.06
C SER A 45 -24.42 8.57 -19.28
N VAL A 46 -23.46 9.03 -18.47
CA VAL A 46 -22.21 8.33 -18.28
C VAL A 46 -22.67 6.96 -17.82
N ASN A 47 -22.59 6.00 -18.72
CA ASN A 47 -22.73 4.60 -18.38
C ASN A 47 -21.51 4.29 -17.49
N GLU A 48 -21.50 4.82 -16.27
CA GLU A 48 -20.62 4.46 -15.16
C GLU A 48 -20.98 3.02 -14.79
N GLY A 49 -20.81 2.18 -15.79
CA GLY A 49 -21.24 0.82 -15.71
C GLY A 49 -20.12 -0.05 -15.16
N ILE A 50 -20.54 -1.23 -14.84
CA ILE A 50 -19.77 -2.41 -14.48
C ILE A 50 -18.53 -2.64 -15.39
N ASN A 51 -18.47 -2.00 -16.53
CA ASN A 51 -17.38 -2.08 -17.52
C ASN A 51 -16.32 -0.98 -17.37
N ASP A 52 -16.51 0.02 -16.48
CA ASP A 52 -15.48 1.04 -16.23
C ASP A 52 -14.36 0.44 -15.38
N PRO A 53 -13.14 0.30 -15.90
CA PRO A 53 -12.03 -0.26 -15.13
C PRO A 53 -11.60 0.64 -13.95
N GLY A 54 -12.01 1.90 -13.91
CA GLY A 54 -11.72 2.85 -12.84
C GLY A 54 -12.70 2.80 -11.67
N ILE A 55 -13.80 2.05 -11.76
CA ILE A 55 -14.90 2.04 -10.80
C ILE A 55 -15.23 0.61 -10.38
N LEU A 56 -15.43 0.41 -9.06
CA LEU A 56 -15.84 -0.87 -8.47
C LEU A 56 -15.01 -2.09 -8.92
N LYS A 57 -13.72 -1.89 -9.20
CA LYS A 57 -12.77 -2.93 -9.51
C LYS A 57 -11.66 -2.97 -8.48
N ALA A 58 -11.32 -4.16 -7.99
CA ALA A 58 -10.23 -4.34 -7.04
C ALA A 58 -9.25 -5.41 -7.55
N VAL A 59 -8.03 -5.01 -7.80
CA VAL A 59 -6.97 -5.92 -8.21
C VAL A 59 -6.00 -6.12 -7.06
N PHE A 60 -5.86 -7.35 -6.60
CA PHE A 60 -4.86 -7.75 -5.62
C PHE A 60 -3.57 -8.17 -6.34
N LEU A 61 -2.45 -7.59 -5.95
CA LEU A 61 -1.14 -8.05 -6.40
C LEU A 61 -0.54 -8.95 -5.33
N ALA A 62 -0.10 -10.14 -5.72
CA ALA A 62 0.61 -11.07 -4.86
C ALA A 62 1.94 -11.49 -5.46
N GLY A 63 2.91 -11.80 -4.61
CA GLY A 63 4.27 -12.21 -4.99
C GLY A 63 5.27 -11.74 -3.92
N GLY A 64 6.32 -12.50 -3.68
CA GLY A 64 7.32 -12.21 -2.66
C GLY A 64 8.12 -10.92 -2.91
N PRO A 65 8.92 -10.48 -1.94
CA PRO A 65 9.91 -9.42 -2.18
C PRO A 65 10.83 -9.81 -3.35
N GLY A 66 11.15 -8.86 -4.22
CA GLY A 66 11.99 -9.15 -5.41
C GLY A 66 11.26 -9.84 -6.58
N SER A 67 9.99 -10.23 -6.46
CA SER A 67 9.26 -10.89 -7.56
C SER A 67 8.99 -10.00 -8.79
N GLY A 68 9.04 -8.68 -8.65
CA GLY A 68 8.78 -7.74 -9.75
C GLY A 68 7.34 -7.24 -9.84
N LYS A 69 6.52 -7.40 -8.79
CA LYS A 69 5.13 -6.93 -8.75
C LYS A 69 4.93 -5.50 -9.23
N THR A 70 5.74 -4.58 -8.73
CA THR A 70 5.63 -3.16 -9.10
C THR A 70 5.90 -2.93 -10.58
N TYR A 71 6.84 -3.67 -11.16
CA TYR A 71 7.13 -3.60 -12.59
C TYR A 71 5.95 -4.12 -13.42
N VAL A 72 5.43 -5.29 -13.05
CA VAL A 72 4.26 -5.89 -13.70
C VAL A 72 3.03 -4.97 -13.58
N ALA A 73 2.78 -4.44 -12.39
CA ALA A 73 1.65 -3.52 -12.17
C ALA A 73 1.77 -2.24 -13.01
N LYS A 74 2.98 -1.66 -13.11
CA LYS A 74 3.21 -0.50 -13.96
C LYS A 74 2.91 -0.79 -15.44
N GLY A 75 3.38 -1.93 -15.94
CA GLY A 75 3.16 -2.34 -17.33
C GLY A 75 1.68 -2.65 -17.61
N LEU A 76 1.02 -3.44 -16.76
CA LEU A 76 -0.37 -3.86 -16.96
C LEU A 76 -1.37 -2.71 -16.84
N PHE A 77 -1.17 -1.81 -15.87
CA PHE A 77 -2.14 -0.76 -15.55
C PHE A 77 -1.71 0.63 -16.00
N GLY A 78 -0.57 0.77 -16.67
CA GLY A 78 -0.06 2.06 -17.12
C GLY A 78 0.18 3.04 -15.96
N ILE A 79 0.77 2.58 -14.84
CA ILE A 79 1.00 3.42 -13.67
C ILE A 79 2.30 4.18 -13.81
N PRO A 80 2.29 5.54 -13.89
CA PRO A 80 3.50 6.34 -13.95
C PRO A 80 4.38 6.20 -12.70
N GLU A 81 5.70 6.47 -12.83
CA GLU A 81 6.62 6.32 -11.70
C GLU A 81 6.29 7.19 -10.49
N LYS A 82 5.90 8.42 -10.74
CA LYS A 82 5.65 9.44 -9.69
C LYS A 82 4.25 9.40 -9.11
N ILE A 83 3.28 8.79 -9.79
CA ILE A 83 1.86 8.83 -9.46
C ILE A 83 1.36 7.41 -9.17
N ASN A 84 0.53 7.25 -8.14
CA ASN A 84 -0.07 5.96 -7.79
C ASN A 84 -1.48 5.81 -8.40
N VAL A 85 -1.65 6.22 -9.65
CA VAL A 85 -2.91 6.16 -10.39
C VAL A 85 -2.62 5.55 -11.75
N SER A 86 -3.41 4.56 -12.16
CA SER A 86 -3.32 3.94 -13.48
C SER A 86 -3.88 4.87 -14.56
N GLN A 87 -3.62 4.55 -15.83
CA GLN A 87 -4.24 5.24 -16.96
C GLN A 87 -5.77 5.16 -16.94
N THR A 88 -6.31 4.08 -16.39
CA THR A 88 -7.75 3.85 -16.21
C THR A 88 -8.32 4.43 -14.92
N GLY A 89 -7.57 5.24 -14.18
CA GLY A 89 -8.06 5.88 -12.96
C GLY A 89 -7.95 5.06 -11.67
N MET A 90 -7.58 3.78 -11.73
CA MET A 90 -7.41 2.93 -10.54
C MET A 90 -6.33 3.47 -9.60
N LYS A 91 -6.57 3.43 -8.30
CA LYS A 91 -5.68 3.95 -7.25
C LYS A 91 -4.83 2.84 -6.65
N MET A 92 -3.51 2.94 -6.75
CA MET A 92 -2.61 1.95 -6.17
C MET A 92 -2.34 2.22 -4.68
N ILE A 93 -2.56 1.20 -3.86
CA ILE A 93 -2.23 1.16 -2.44
C ILE A 93 -0.96 0.34 -2.26
N ASN A 94 0.13 0.98 -1.83
CA ASN A 94 1.43 0.34 -1.65
C ASN A 94 2.07 0.77 -0.33
N GLN A 95 2.12 -0.15 0.64
CA GLN A 95 2.69 0.11 1.96
C GLN A 95 4.18 0.39 1.93
N ASP A 96 4.91 -0.23 1.01
CA ASP A 96 6.37 -0.07 0.89
C ASP A 96 6.76 1.35 0.46
N LYS A 97 5.97 1.95 -0.44
CA LYS A 97 6.19 3.36 -0.84
C LYS A 97 5.96 4.32 0.32
N GLU A 98 4.92 4.09 1.13
CA GLU A 98 4.66 4.90 2.32
C GLU A 98 5.77 4.76 3.35
N LEU A 99 6.22 3.53 3.61
CA LEU A 99 7.32 3.31 4.54
C LEU A 99 8.61 3.97 4.05
N LYS A 100 8.96 3.83 2.77
CA LYS A 100 10.13 4.48 2.17
C LYS A 100 10.06 6.01 2.31
N PHE A 101 8.90 6.59 2.06
CA PHE A 101 8.68 8.03 2.25
C PHE A 101 8.88 8.45 3.71
N LEU A 102 8.33 7.70 4.66
CA LEU A 102 8.47 7.99 6.08
C LEU A 102 9.92 7.85 6.55
N LEU A 103 10.62 6.79 6.15
CA LEU A 103 12.04 6.60 6.47
C LEU A 103 12.88 7.81 6.02
N LYS A 104 12.75 8.21 4.75
CA LYS A 104 13.44 9.39 4.21
C LYS A 104 13.08 10.67 4.97
N LYS A 105 11.80 10.87 5.27
CA LYS A 105 11.32 12.07 5.97
C LYS A 105 11.87 12.19 7.38
N PHE A 106 12.12 11.07 8.05
CA PHE A 106 12.68 11.03 9.39
C PHE A 106 14.21 10.90 9.41
N GLY A 107 14.87 10.94 8.23
CA GLY A 107 16.32 10.92 8.13
C GLY A 107 16.94 9.54 8.27
N PHE A 108 16.14 8.47 8.13
CA PHE A 108 16.63 7.10 8.12
C PHE A 108 17.03 6.67 6.70
N GLY A 109 18.03 5.79 6.62
CA GLY A 109 18.36 5.09 5.38
C GLY A 109 17.19 4.22 4.91
N THR A 110 17.14 3.93 3.63
CA THR A 110 16.11 3.04 3.05
C THR A 110 16.59 1.62 2.87
N ASP A 111 17.87 1.37 3.05
CA ASP A 111 18.50 0.04 3.04
C ASP A 111 18.35 -0.61 4.42
N LEU A 112 17.37 -1.48 4.53
CA LEU A 112 17.05 -2.13 5.79
C LEU A 112 18.03 -3.27 6.14
N ASP A 113 18.78 -3.78 5.18
CA ASP A 113 19.77 -4.83 5.38
C ASP A 113 21.04 -4.29 6.09
N LYS A 114 21.36 -3.01 5.85
CA LYS A 114 22.48 -2.31 6.52
C LYS A 114 22.09 -1.60 7.81
N MET A 115 20.85 -1.70 8.19
CA MET A 115 20.34 -1.06 9.40
C MET A 115 20.74 -1.91 10.62
N PRO A 116 21.23 -1.32 11.74
CA PRO A 116 21.45 -2.06 12.96
C PRO A 116 20.18 -2.79 13.40
N ASP A 117 20.30 -4.04 13.86
CA ASP A 117 19.15 -4.89 14.22
C ASP A 117 18.21 -4.21 15.21
N GLU A 118 18.74 -3.53 16.22
CA GLU A 118 17.93 -2.79 17.20
C GLU A 118 17.08 -1.69 16.54
N VAL A 119 17.62 -1.00 15.53
CA VAL A 119 16.91 0.06 14.81
C VAL A 119 15.90 -0.57 13.85
N PHE A 120 16.26 -1.66 13.21
CA PHE A 120 15.36 -2.40 12.35
C PHE A 120 14.15 -2.92 13.12
N ASP A 121 14.36 -3.53 14.27
CA ASP A 121 13.31 -4.06 15.13
C ASP A 121 12.42 -2.93 15.69
N ASP A 122 13.01 -1.81 16.08
CA ASP A 122 12.24 -0.65 16.51
C ASP A 122 11.37 -0.05 15.40
N LEU A 123 11.86 0.01 14.17
CA LEU A 123 11.12 0.56 13.03
C LEU A 123 10.07 -0.40 12.45
N THR A 124 10.34 -1.71 12.48
CA THR A 124 9.58 -2.73 11.76
C THR A 124 8.92 -3.76 12.65
N GLY A 125 9.44 -3.97 13.85
CA GLY A 125 8.98 -4.96 14.81
C GLY A 125 7.58 -4.67 15.40
N PRO A 126 6.98 -5.68 16.04
CA PRO A 126 5.61 -5.56 16.60
C PRO A 126 5.47 -4.50 17.66
N GLY A 127 6.52 -4.27 18.45
CA GLY A 127 6.58 -3.29 19.54
C GLY A 127 7.28 -1.98 19.21
N GLY A 128 7.68 -1.80 17.95
CA GLY A 128 8.58 -0.72 17.55
C GLY A 128 7.95 0.67 17.45
N SER A 129 8.77 1.64 17.03
CA SER A 129 8.45 3.09 16.95
C SER A 129 7.19 3.44 16.16
N GLY A 130 6.63 2.47 15.50
CA GLY A 130 5.38 2.61 14.82
C GLY A 130 5.45 3.20 13.41
N LEU A 131 6.62 3.44 12.79
CA LEU A 131 6.68 3.93 11.40
C LEU A 131 6.02 2.94 10.43
N ARG A 132 6.28 1.64 10.59
CA ARG A 132 5.60 0.62 9.79
C ARG A 132 4.11 0.54 10.11
N LYS A 133 3.74 0.66 11.39
CA LYS A 133 2.34 0.71 11.82
C LYS A 133 1.66 1.95 11.25
N PHE A 134 2.34 3.09 11.28
CA PHE A 134 1.82 4.33 10.71
C PHE A 134 1.63 4.25 9.19
N ALA A 135 2.59 3.65 8.46
CA ALA A 135 2.44 3.39 7.02
C ALA A 135 1.23 2.48 6.71
N LYS A 136 1.03 1.42 7.53
CA LYS A 136 -0.14 0.55 7.41
C LYS A 136 -1.46 1.32 7.63
N GLU A 137 -1.51 2.15 8.66
CA GLU A 137 -2.72 2.91 8.98
C GLU A 137 -3.05 3.94 7.90
N LEU A 138 -2.04 4.65 7.36
CA LEU A 138 -2.24 5.54 6.21
C LEU A 138 -2.82 4.82 5.00
N ASN A 139 -2.29 3.64 4.67
CA ASN A 139 -2.82 2.84 3.56
C ASN A 139 -4.25 2.35 3.81
N LYS A 140 -4.55 1.94 5.05
CA LYS A 140 -5.90 1.54 5.44
C LYS A 140 -6.90 2.69 5.31
N GLN A 141 -6.52 3.89 5.74
CA GLN A 141 -7.36 5.08 5.59
C GLN A 141 -7.56 5.46 4.13
N ARG A 142 -6.50 5.42 3.30
CA ARG A 142 -6.61 5.66 1.85
C ARG A 142 -7.54 4.66 1.19
N LEU A 143 -7.38 3.37 1.48
CA LEU A 143 -8.27 2.33 0.94
C LEU A 143 -9.73 2.62 1.29
N LYS A 144 -10.02 2.94 2.56
CA LYS A 144 -11.38 3.32 2.99
C LYS A 144 -11.94 4.51 2.21
N LEU A 145 -11.12 5.54 1.95
CA LEU A 145 -11.56 6.71 1.19
C LEU A 145 -11.82 6.37 -0.29
N TYR A 146 -10.96 5.55 -0.90
CA TYR A 146 -11.14 5.14 -2.28
C TYR A 146 -12.38 4.25 -2.45
N VAL A 147 -12.57 3.31 -1.53
CA VAL A 147 -13.76 2.43 -1.49
C VAL A 147 -15.03 3.24 -1.26
N LYS A 148 -15.00 4.22 -0.35
CA LYS A 148 -16.14 5.15 -0.14
C LYS A 148 -16.49 5.93 -1.42
N GLY A 149 -15.48 6.27 -2.22
CA GLY A 149 -15.65 6.92 -3.52
C GLY A 149 -15.95 5.95 -4.67
N ARG A 150 -16.11 4.63 -4.41
CA ARG A 150 -16.32 3.58 -5.42
C ARG A 150 -15.22 3.49 -6.48
N LEU A 151 -14.03 4.01 -6.18
CA LEU A 151 -12.90 4.05 -7.11
C LEU A 151 -12.30 2.66 -7.27
N GLY A 152 -11.82 2.34 -8.47
CA GLY A 152 -11.01 1.16 -8.73
C GLY A 152 -9.71 1.21 -7.94
N VAL A 153 -9.32 0.10 -7.34
CA VAL A 153 -8.14 0.00 -6.46
C VAL A 153 -7.22 -1.14 -6.88
N ILE A 154 -5.91 -0.89 -6.75
CA ILE A 154 -4.87 -1.91 -6.90
C ILE A 154 -4.21 -2.04 -5.53
N VAL A 155 -4.39 -3.19 -4.88
CA VAL A 155 -3.85 -3.47 -3.55
C VAL A 155 -2.54 -4.22 -3.69
N ASP A 156 -1.41 -3.53 -3.51
CA ASP A 156 -0.08 -4.15 -3.57
C ASP A 156 0.24 -4.82 -2.24
N GLY A 157 0.30 -6.15 -2.27
CA GLY A 157 0.64 -7.00 -1.15
C GLY A 157 1.65 -8.08 -1.51
N THR A 158 2.24 -8.72 -0.50
CA THR A 158 3.14 -9.87 -0.72
C THR A 158 2.39 -11.16 -0.99
N GLY A 159 1.19 -11.32 -0.46
CA GLY A 159 0.43 -12.56 -0.55
C GLY A 159 0.80 -13.61 0.50
N HIS A 160 1.66 -13.30 1.48
CA HIS A 160 2.01 -14.24 2.54
C HIS A 160 0.84 -14.54 3.51
N ASN A 161 -0.06 -13.60 3.72
CA ASN A 161 -1.23 -13.78 4.59
C ASN A 161 -2.49 -13.98 3.76
N PHE A 162 -2.83 -15.25 3.51
CA PHE A 162 -4.02 -15.66 2.76
C PHE A 162 -5.32 -15.13 3.39
N ASN A 163 -5.51 -15.35 4.70
CA ASN A 163 -6.75 -15.00 5.38
C ASN A 163 -7.06 -13.50 5.30
N LYS A 164 -6.03 -12.66 5.39
CA LYS A 164 -6.19 -11.22 5.23
C LYS A 164 -6.70 -10.84 3.84
N ILE A 165 -6.15 -11.47 2.79
CA ILE A 165 -6.58 -11.21 1.41
C ILE A 165 -8.00 -11.73 1.19
N ALA A 166 -8.32 -12.93 1.69
CA ALA A 166 -9.64 -13.49 1.60
C ALA A 166 -10.71 -12.61 2.27
N SER A 167 -10.44 -12.11 3.49
CA SER A 167 -11.34 -11.17 4.16
C SER A 167 -11.50 -9.86 3.38
N GLN A 168 -10.41 -9.28 2.89
CA GLN A 168 -10.48 -8.05 2.10
C GLN A 168 -11.25 -8.23 0.78
N LYS A 169 -11.09 -9.39 0.15
CA LYS A 169 -11.84 -9.75 -1.05
C LYS A 169 -13.34 -9.78 -0.73
N ALA A 170 -13.75 -10.55 0.29
CA ALA A 170 -15.15 -10.65 0.69
C ALA A 170 -15.76 -9.27 1.04
N GLU A 171 -15.05 -8.46 1.86
CA GLU A 171 -15.48 -7.10 2.20
C GLU A 171 -15.70 -6.21 0.97
N LEU A 172 -14.85 -6.33 -0.06
CA LEU A 172 -14.98 -5.55 -1.29
C LEU A 172 -16.11 -6.06 -2.17
N GLU A 173 -16.28 -7.37 -2.28
CA GLU A 173 -17.39 -7.99 -3.04
C GLU A 173 -18.75 -7.65 -2.43
N ASP A 174 -18.86 -7.65 -1.09
CA ASP A 174 -20.07 -7.20 -0.38
C ASP A 174 -20.42 -5.73 -0.68
N LEU A 175 -19.42 -4.92 -1.06
CA LEU A 175 -19.60 -3.53 -1.50
C LEU A 175 -19.83 -3.39 -3.02
N GLY A 176 -19.94 -4.48 -3.75
CA GLY A 176 -20.20 -4.53 -5.18
C GLY A 176 -18.95 -4.41 -6.07
N TYR A 177 -17.76 -4.67 -5.52
CA TYR A 177 -16.53 -4.69 -6.31
C TYR A 177 -16.36 -6.03 -7.03
N ASP A 178 -15.96 -5.98 -8.29
CA ASP A 178 -15.35 -7.13 -8.95
C ASP A 178 -13.89 -7.26 -8.49
N THR A 179 -13.51 -8.44 -8.07
CA THR A 179 -12.17 -8.69 -7.52
C THR A 179 -11.33 -9.59 -8.42
N PHE A 180 -10.08 -9.21 -8.60
CA PHE A 180 -9.11 -9.90 -9.43
C PHE A 180 -7.79 -10.08 -8.70
N MET A 181 -7.00 -11.09 -9.10
CA MET A 181 -5.65 -11.25 -8.61
C MET A 181 -4.64 -11.32 -9.74
N VAL A 182 -3.55 -10.58 -9.58
CA VAL A 182 -2.33 -10.74 -10.37
C VAL A 182 -1.25 -11.32 -9.47
N PHE A 183 -0.94 -12.59 -9.69
CA PHE A 183 0.11 -13.29 -8.96
C PHE A 183 1.41 -13.27 -9.75
N VAL A 184 2.45 -12.64 -9.19
CA VAL A 184 3.77 -12.56 -9.83
C VAL A 184 4.70 -13.58 -9.20
N ASN A 185 4.87 -14.71 -9.90
CA ASN A 185 5.74 -15.79 -9.48
C ASN A 185 7.18 -15.57 -9.99
N THR A 186 8.16 -15.99 -9.18
CA THR A 186 9.57 -15.98 -9.54
C THR A 186 10.32 -17.02 -8.69
N SER A 187 11.48 -17.48 -9.14
CA SER A 187 12.36 -18.33 -8.32
C SER A 187 12.95 -17.54 -7.15
N LEU A 188 13.34 -18.25 -6.09
CA LEU A 188 13.96 -17.64 -4.92
C LEU A 188 15.26 -16.91 -5.28
N ASP A 189 16.10 -17.52 -6.15
CA ASP A 189 17.38 -16.94 -6.55
C ASP A 189 17.20 -15.60 -7.28
N VAL A 190 16.23 -15.53 -8.22
CA VAL A 190 15.88 -14.30 -8.92
C VAL A 190 15.33 -13.26 -7.94
N ALA A 191 14.50 -13.67 -6.99
CA ALA A 191 13.97 -12.79 -5.96
C ALA A 191 15.07 -12.20 -5.07
N GLN A 192 16.02 -13.03 -4.65
CA GLN A 192 17.19 -12.62 -3.85
C GLN A 192 18.09 -11.64 -4.63
N LYS A 193 18.43 -11.98 -5.89
CA LYS A 193 19.24 -11.10 -6.74
C LYS A 193 18.57 -9.72 -6.90
N ARG A 194 17.32 -9.69 -7.30
CA ARG A 194 16.56 -8.44 -7.48
C ARG A 194 16.38 -7.67 -6.17
N ASN A 195 16.32 -8.35 -5.03
CA ASN A 195 16.25 -7.69 -3.74
C ASN A 195 17.52 -6.88 -3.45
N GLN A 196 18.69 -7.38 -3.82
CA GLN A 196 19.97 -6.68 -3.63
C GLN A 196 20.12 -5.46 -4.53
N GLU A 197 19.47 -5.45 -5.70
CA GLU A 197 19.49 -4.34 -6.67
C GLU A 197 18.54 -3.18 -6.29
N ARG A 198 17.80 -3.31 -5.19
CA ARG A 198 16.80 -2.31 -4.79
C ARG A 198 17.37 -1.26 -3.84
N ASP A 199 16.84 -0.04 -3.91
CA ASP A 199 17.14 1.02 -2.91
C ASP A 199 16.76 0.63 -1.46
N ARG A 200 15.84 -0.31 -1.29
CA ARG A 200 15.41 -0.84 -0.01
C ARG A 200 15.66 -2.34 0.00
N VAL A 201 16.86 -2.71 0.40
CA VAL A 201 17.25 -4.10 0.55
C VAL A 201 16.62 -4.70 1.81
N LEU A 202 16.15 -5.92 1.74
CA LEU A 202 15.67 -6.70 2.87
C LEU A 202 16.67 -7.79 3.22
N PRO A 203 16.78 -8.18 4.50
CA PRO A 203 17.55 -9.34 4.90
C PRO A 203 17.14 -10.60 4.14
N LYS A 204 18.13 -11.44 3.77
CA LYS A 204 17.92 -12.62 2.93
C LYS A 204 16.93 -13.62 3.51
N ASN A 205 16.96 -13.83 4.84
CA ASN A 205 16.02 -14.69 5.53
C ASN A 205 14.58 -14.22 5.37
N ILE A 206 14.32 -12.91 5.49
CA ILE A 206 12.97 -12.32 5.32
C ILE A 206 12.46 -12.55 3.89
N VAL A 207 13.34 -12.42 2.89
CA VAL A 207 12.96 -12.70 1.49
C VAL A 207 12.62 -14.17 1.31
N SER A 208 13.44 -15.09 1.86
CA SER A 208 13.23 -16.54 1.76
C SER A 208 11.94 -16.99 2.44
N ASP A 209 11.69 -16.52 3.66
CA ASP A 209 10.50 -16.89 4.42
C ASP A 209 9.23 -16.37 3.76
N SER A 210 9.25 -15.09 3.35
CA SER A 210 8.14 -14.51 2.60
C SER A 210 7.88 -15.22 1.27
N TRP A 211 8.93 -15.67 0.58
CA TRP A 211 8.80 -16.45 -0.67
C TRP A 211 8.12 -17.79 -0.42
N LYS A 212 8.54 -18.54 0.61
CA LYS A 212 7.94 -19.83 1.00
C LYS A 212 6.45 -19.67 1.30
N ASP A 213 6.09 -18.69 2.13
CA ASP A 213 4.69 -18.40 2.49
C ASP A 213 3.82 -18.11 1.25
N VAL A 214 4.37 -17.33 0.32
CA VAL A 214 3.67 -16.97 -0.92
C VAL A 214 3.47 -18.20 -1.81
N GLN A 215 4.49 -19.06 -1.94
CA GLN A 215 4.36 -20.32 -2.71
C GLN A 215 3.31 -21.25 -2.09
N ALA A 216 3.28 -21.38 -0.78
CA ALA A 216 2.29 -22.19 -0.06
C ALA A 216 0.84 -21.71 -0.27
N ASN A 217 0.66 -20.43 -0.59
CA ASN A 217 -0.65 -19.83 -0.80
C ASN A 217 -1.10 -19.82 -2.27
N LEU A 218 -0.25 -20.16 -3.24
CA LEU A 218 -0.56 -20.07 -4.68
C LEU A 218 -1.84 -20.83 -5.05
N GLY A 219 -1.94 -22.11 -4.68
CA GLY A 219 -3.12 -22.94 -4.98
C GLY A 219 -4.40 -22.41 -4.30
N LYS A 220 -4.27 -21.88 -3.08
CA LYS A 220 -5.39 -21.26 -2.35
C LYS A 220 -5.91 -20.01 -3.08
N PHE A 221 -5.00 -19.18 -3.62
CA PHE A 221 -5.41 -18.01 -4.39
C PHE A 221 -6.05 -18.37 -5.72
N GLN A 222 -5.57 -19.40 -6.40
CA GLN A 222 -6.21 -19.90 -7.63
C GLN A 222 -7.64 -20.33 -7.38
N SER A 223 -7.93 -20.93 -6.22
CA SER A 223 -9.30 -21.32 -5.85
C SER A 223 -10.16 -20.13 -5.41
N LEU A 224 -9.56 -19.13 -4.76
CA LEU A 224 -10.27 -17.97 -4.22
C LEU A 224 -10.71 -16.98 -5.30
N PHE A 225 -9.92 -16.80 -6.37
CA PHE A 225 -10.15 -15.82 -7.45
C PHE A 225 -10.55 -16.49 -8.77
N ARG A 226 -11.39 -17.49 -8.69
CA ARG A 226 -11.99 -18.14 -9.86
C ARG A 226 -13.16 -17.35 -10.39
#